data_d06a99595993ea269f69eddbbdc28c41
#
_entry.id   d06a99595993ea269f69eddbbdc28c41
#
_cell.length_a   1.000
_cell.length_b   1.000
_cell.length_c   1.000
_cell.angle_alpha   90.00
_cell.angle_beta   90.00
_cell.angle_gamma   90.00
#
_symmetry.space_group_name_H-M   'P 1'
#
loop_
_entity.id
_entity.type
_entity.pdbx_description
1 polymer ?
#
loop_
_entity_poly.entity_id
_entity_poly.type
_entity_poly.pdbx_seq_one_letter_code
_entity_poly.pdbx_strand_id
1 'polypeptide(L)'
;LLELIPDREKFLKKLNQAGLPHVKVSANPAVKCGITGTHVSVHVDGAEEESEEVSLQGSGLESQEVHEHHHGHTHAHGHHHHAGMKDITEQIDRLQTDEAVKEDVKNIYRIIAQAESQVHGRDITEIHFHEVGTADALADITGCVMLIHELKPEQVLVSPVTTGFGQVRCAHGVLPVPAPATARILMGVPCNAGRMEGELCTPTGAAILTYFASAYGRMREMKMEKI
;
A
#
# COMPACT_ATOMS: atom_id res chain seq x y z
N LEU A 1 7.50 0.33 -11.06
CA LEU A 1 8.88 -0.07 -10.69
C LEU A 1 9.30 -1.37 -11.38
N LEU A 2 8.46 -2.41 -11.36
CA LEU A 2 8.79 -3.70 -11.96
C LEU A 2 9.17 -3.57 -13.46
N GLU A 3 8.57 -2.67 -14.19
CA GLU A 3 8.88 -2.42 -15.61
C GLU A 3 10.23 -1.74 -15.85
N LEU A 4 10.80 -1.14 -14.82
CA LEU A 4 12.10 -0.45 -14.91
C LEU A 4 13.29 -1.41 -14.83
N ILE A 5 13.15 -2.59 -14.24
CA ILE A 5 14.22 -3.57 -14.14
C ILE A 5 14.36 -4.42 -15.43
N PRO A 6 15.55 -4.95 -15.73
CA PRO A 6 15.78 -5.70 -16.95
C PRO A 6 15.14 -7.11 -16.95
N ASP A 7 15.08 -7.79 -15.82
CA ASP A 7 14.62 -9.18 -15.68
C ASP A 7 13.52 -9.32 -14.63
N ARG A 8 12.27 -9.13 -15.08
CA ARG A 8 11.09 -9.17 -14.22
C ARG A 8 10.83 -10.58 -13.66
N GLU A 9 11.05 -11.62 -14.46
CA GLU A 9 10.79 -13.00 -14.05
C GLU A 9 11.75 -13.44 -12.94
N LYS A 10 13.03 -13.10 -13.09
CA LYS A 10 14.03 -13.36 -12.06
C LYS A 10 13.70 -12.63 -10.75
N PHE A 11 13.26 -11.38 -10.85
CA PHE A 11 12.84 -10.60 -9.69
C PHE A 11 11.64 -11.24 -8.99
N LEU A 12 10.57 -11.56 -9.73
CA LEU A 12 9.39 -12.21 -9.16
C LEU A 12 9.72 -13.54 -8.50
N LYS A 13 10.63 -14.33 -9.10
CA LYS A 13 11.12 -15.55 -8.49
C LYS A 13 11.85 -15.27 -7.17
N LYS A 14 12.73 -14.26 -7.12
CA LYS A 14 13.45 -13.84 -5.91
C LYS A 14 12.47 -13.38 -4.82
N LEU A 15 11.47 -12.57 -5.17
CA LEU A 15 10.44 -12.08 -4.24
C LEU A 15 9.60 -13.24 -3.68
N ASN A 16 9.16 -14.18 -4.52
CA ASN A 16 8.39 -15.35 -4.08
C ASN A 16 9.23 -16.35 -3.25
N GLN A 17 10.56 -16.24 -3.30
CA GLN A 17 11.48 -17.03 -2.47
C GLN A 17 11.92 -16.28 -1.21
N ALA A 18 11.51 -15.03 -1.02
CA ALA A 18 11.88 -14.21 0.13
C ALA A 18 11.28 -14.69 1.47
N GLY A 19 10.42 -15.72 1.46
CA GLY A 19 9.84 -16.28 2.68
C GLY A 19 8.67 -15.47 3.24
N LEU A 20 7.98 -14.72 2.40
CA LEU A 20 6.73 -14.05 2.75
C LEU A 20 5.67 -15.10 3.11
N PRO A 21 5.00 -15.00 4.28
CA PRO A 21 4.11 -16.04 4.75
C PRO A 21 2.84 -16.11 3.88
N HIS A 22 2.56 -17.28 3.30
CA HIS A 22 1.36 -17.57 2.51
C HIS A 22 1.15 -16.69 1.26
N VAL A 23 2.18 -15.91 0.86
CA VAL A 23 2.11 -14.95 -0.24
C VAL A 23 2.66 -15.54 -1.52
N LYS A 24 1.94 -15.29 -2.61
CA LYS A 24 2.41 -15.50 -3.98
C LYS A 24 2.19 -14.23 -4.80
N VAL A 25 3.27 -13.68 -5.34
CA VAL A 25 3.23 -12.50 -6.21
C VAL A 25 3.35 -12.93 -7.66
N SER A 26 2.48 -12.39 -8.51
CA SER A 26 2.51 -12.60 -9.96
C SER A 26 2.38 -11.27 -10.70
N ALA A 27 2.78 -11.25 -11.97
CA ALA A 27 2.65 -10.07 -12.81
C ALA A 27 2.13 -10.49 -14.18
N ASN A 28 1.07 -9.84 -14.63
CA ASN A 28 0.40 -10.13 -15.89
C ASN A 28 0.23 -8.86 -16.72
N PRO A 29 0.26 -8.96 -18.06
CA PRO A 29 -0.12 -7.84 -18.90
C PRO A 29 -1.56 -7.40 -18.58
N ALA A 30 -1.78 -6.11 -18.50
CA ALA A 30 -3.11 -5.53 -18.29
C ALA A 30 -3.37 -4.38 -19.25
N VAL A 31 -4.63 -4.15 -19.56
CA VAL A 31 -5.07 -3.03 -20.42
C VAL A 31 -6.16 -2.27 -19.67
N LYS A 32 -5.93 -0.97 -19.39
CA LYS A 32 -6.94 -0.08 -18.82
C LYS A 32 -7.13 1.11 -19.78
N CYS A 33 -8.37 1.35 -20.21
CA CYS A 33 -8.70 2.43 -21.17
C CYS A 33 -7.84 2.43 -22.46
N GLY A 34 -7.47 1.25 -22.97
CA GLY A 34 -6.64 1.10 -24.16
C GLY A 34 -5.12 1.29 -23.93
N ILE A 35 -4.70 1.57 -22.70
CA ILE A 35 -3.29 1.69 -22.32
C ILE A 35 -2.83 0.36 -21.73
N THR A 36 -1.74 -0.19 -22.28
CA THR A 36 -1.12 -1.42 -21.79
C THR A 36 -0.15 -1.14 -20.66
N GLY A 37 -0.09 -2.06 -19.70
CA GLY A 37 0.84 -2.03 -18.58
C GLY A 37 0.97 -3.41 -17.94
N THR A 38 1.60 -3.46 -16.78
CA THR A 38 1.74 -4.68 -15.98
C THR A 38 0.90 -4.56 -14.71
N HIS A 39 -0.01 -5.50 -14.51
CA HIS A 39 -0.72 -5.67 -13.25
C HIS A 39 0.05 -6.66 -12.37
N VAL A 40 0.37 -6.24 -11.16
CA VAL A 40 1.01 -7.10 -10.14
C VAL A 40 -0.06 -7.50 -9.15
N SER A 41 -0.26 -8.80 -9.00
CA SER A 41 -1.23 -9.37 -8.07
C SER A 41 -0.51 -10.03 -6.91
N VAL A 42 -0.95 -9.73 -5.70
CA VAL A 42 -0.52 -10.38 -4.46
C VAL A 42 -1.64 -11.30 -4.00
N HIS A 43 -1.35 -12.59 -3.89
CA HIS A 43 -2.30 -13.59 -3.41
C HIS A 43 -1.86 -14.09 -2.04
N VAL A 44 -2.74 -14.02 -1.06
CA VAL A 44 -2.55 -14.56 0.28
C VAL A 44 -3.46 -15.78 0.42
N ASP A 45 -2.90 -16.95 0.73
CA ASP A 45 -3.63 -18.23 0.78
C ASP A 45 -4.43 -18.55 -0.50
N GLY A 46 -3.97 -18.03 -1.65
CA GLY A 46 -4.59 -18.26 -2.96
C GLY A 46 -5.73 -17.30 -3.31
N ALA A 47 -6.11 -16.38 -2.43
CA ALA A 47 -7.05 -15.30 -2.69
C ALA A 47 -6.30 -14.00 -2.96
N GLU A 48 -6.71 -13.25 -3.98
CA GLU A 48 -6.29 -11.86 -4.18
C GLU A 48 -7.15 -10.98 -3.28
N GLU A 49 -6.53 -10.08 -2.51
CA GLU A 49 -7.28 -9.14 -1.70
C GLU A 49 -7.88 -8.06 -2.61
N GLU A 50 -9.20 -8.07 -2.71
CA GLU A 50 -9.92 -7.03 -3.43
C GLU A 50 -10.03 -5.81 -2.52
N SER A 51 -9.47 -4.68 -2.95
CA SER A 51 -9.76 -3.39 -2.31
C SER A 51 -11.27 -3.14 -2.40
N GLU A 52 -11.92 -2.90 -1.26
CA GLU A 52 -13.32 -2.49 -1.23
C GLU A 52 -13.47 -1.10 -1.88
N GLU A 53 -13.51 -1.04 -3.21
CA GLU A 53 -13.90 0.16 -3.92
C GLU A 53 -15.38 0.41 -3.63
N VAL A 54 -15.66 1.33 -2.74
CA VAL A 54 -17.00 1.88 -2.57
C VAL A 54 -17.30 2.73 -3.79
N SER A 55 -17.93 2.13 -4.81
CA SER A 55 -18.59 2.89 -5.86
C SER A 55 -19.76 3.65 -5.24
N LEU A 56 -19.54 4.93 -4.91
CA LEU A 56 -20.61 5.86 -4.61
C LEU A 56 -21.34 6.18 -5.92
N GLN A 57 -22.18 5.24 -6.39
CA GLN A 57 -23.18 5.55 -7.41
C GLN A 57 -24.26 6.40 -6.77
N GLY A 58 -24.31 7.65 -7.22
CA GLY A 58 -25.48 8.48 -7.33
C GLY A 58 -26.40 8.61 -6.13
N SER A 59 -26.33 9.74 -5.44
CA SER A 59 -27.43 10.29 -4.65
C SER A 59 -28.61 10.67 -5.57
N GLY A 60 -29.41 9.70 -5.94
CA GLY A 60 -30.76 9.87 -6.47
C GLY A 60 -31.73 9.61 -5.34
N LEU A 61 -32.40 10.66 -4.88
CA LEU A 61 -33.60 10.57 -4.03
C LEU A 61 -34.67 9.81 -4.80
N GLU A 62 -34.91 8.56 -4.44
CA GLU A 62 -36.22 7.94 -4.67
C GLU A 62 -36.54 6.93 -3.57
N SER A 63 -37.78 7.04 -3.15
CA SER A 63 -38.51 6.40 -2.05
C SER A 63 -38.52 4.89 -2.07
N GLN A 64 -38.40 4.32 -0.88
CA GLN A 64 -38.96 3.11 -0.30
C GLN A 64 -39.61 2.06 -1.24
N GLU A 65 -38.98 0.88 -1.28
CA GLU A 65 -39.73 -0.36 -1.12
C GLU A 65 -38.85 -1.42 -0.43
N VAL A 66 -39.43 -1.97 0.66
CA VAL A 66 -38.81 -2.99 1.49
C VAL A 66 -38.98 -4.33 0.78
N HIS A 67 -37.89 -4.94 0.33
CA HIS A 67 -37.83 -6.38 0.07
C HIS A 67 -36.73 -7.02 0.86
N GLU A 68 -37.13 -7.73 1.92
CA GLU A 68 -36.27 -8.67 2.63
C GLU A 68 -35.87 -9.82 1.70
N HIS A 69 -34.60 -9.88 1.34
CA HIS A 69 -33.96 -11.11 0.87
C HIS A 69 -32.83 -11.51 1.81
N HIS A 70 -33.17 -12.47 2.68
CA HIS A 70 -32.20 -13.23 3.44
C HIS A 70 -31.29 -14.01 2.47
N HIS A 71 -30.09 -13.52 2.22
CA HIS A 71 -28.98 -14.36 1.80
C HIS A 71 -27.99 -14.46 2.96
N GLY A 72 -28.06 -15.62 3.63
CA GLY A 72 -27.12 -16.00 4.67
C GLY A 72 -25.73 -16.21 4.05
N HIS A 73 -24.88 -15.21 4.11
CA HIS A 73 -23.46 -15.38 3.93
C HIS A 73 -22.85 -15.67 5.31
N THR A 74 -22.52 -16.94 5.53
CA THR A 74 -21.68 -17.36 6.64
C THR A 74 -20.28 -16.79 6.41
N HIS A 75 -20.02 -15.63 6.99
CA HIS A 75 -18.65 -15.13 7.13
C HIS A 75 -17.93 -16.05 8.11
N ALA A 76 -17.03 -16.89 7.60
CA ALA A 76 -16.04 -17.52 8.42
C ALA A 76 -15.20 -16.41 9.02
N HIS A 77 -15.40 -16.13 10.31
CA HIS A 77 -14.53 -15.25 11.08
C HIS A 77 -13.16 -15.92 11.19
N GLY A 78 -12.29 -15.69 10.20
CA GLY A 78 -10.86 -15.89 10.37
C GLY A 78 -10.43 -14.95 11.51
N HIS A 79 -9.75 -15.48 12.52
CA HIS A 79 -9.12 -14.68 13.55
C HIS A 79 -8.06 -13.81 12.90
N HIS A 80 -8.39 -12.57 12.56
CA HIS A 80 -7.42 -11.56 12.18
C HIS A 80 -6.56 -11.29 13.42
N HIS A 81 -5.39 -11.90 13.50
CA HIS A 81 -4.38 -11.54 14.48
C HIS A 81 -3.91 -10.13 14.12
N HIS A 82 -4.33 -9.14 14.90
CA HIS A 82 -3.82 -7.78 14.78
C HIS A 82 -2.32 -7.80 15.13
N ALA A 83 -1.49 -7.72 14.09
CA ALA A 83 -0.05 -7.73 14.26
C ALA A 83 0.42 -6.39 14.83
N GLY A 84 1.18 -6.44 15.93
CA GLY A 84 1.88 -5.29 16.45
C GLY A 84 3.24 -5.08 15.75
N MET A 85 3.91 -3.96 16.06
CA MET A 85 5.24 -3.66 15.50
C MET A 85 6.26 -4.77 15.78
N LYS A 86 6.14 -5.45 16.92
CA LYS A 86 7.00 -6.58 17.27
C LYS A 86 6.79 -7.77 16.33
N ASP A 87 5.53 -8.13 16.07
CA ASP A 87 5.19 -9.28 15.23
C ASP A 87 5.66 -9.04 13.79
N ILE A 88 5.46 -7.83 13.28
CA ILE A 88 5.94 -7.42 11.95
C ILE A 88 7.48 -7.48 11.89
N THR A 89 8.17 -6.97 12.91
CA THR A 89 9.64 -7.03 12.97
C THR A 89 10.14 -8.48 12.94
N GLU A 90 9.52 -9.38 13.69
CA GLU A 90 9.87 -10.80 13.69
C GLU A 90 9.63 -11.47 12.33
N GLN A 91 8.56 -11.07 11.62
CA GLN A 91 8.29 -11.57 10.26
C GLN A 91 9.36 -11.07 9.29
N ILE A 92 9.72 -9.78 9.33
CA ILE A 92 10.77 -9.19 8.49
C ILE A 92 12.12 -9.87 8.74
N ASP A 93 12.46 -10.16 10.01
CA ASP A 93 13.72 -10.82 10.37
C ASP A 93 13.86 -12.22 9.75
N ARG A 94 12.74 -12.92 9.55
CA ARG A 94 12.69 -14.25 8.93
C ARG A 94 12.79 -14.23 7.40
N LEU A 95 12.64 -13.07 6.76
CA LEU A 95 12.72 -12.96 5.30
C LEU A 95 14.11 -13.41 4.80
N GLN A 96 14.10 -14.09 3.66
CA GLN A 96 15.30 -14.55 2.96
C GLN A 96 15.74 -13.49 1.93
N THR A 97 16.19 -12.35 2.44
CA THR A 97 16.67 -11.21 1.63
C THR A 97 17.84 -10.51 2.32
N ASP A 98 18.45 -9.55 1.63
CA ASP A 98 19.58 -8.80 2.15
C ASP A 98 19.21 -8.02 3.44
N GLU A 99 20.10 -7.94 4.41
CA GLU A 99 19.86 -7.22 5.67
C GLU A 99 19.51 -5.74 5.45
N ALA A 100 20.11 -5.10 4.43
CA ALA A 100 19.76 -3.73 4.07
C ALA A 100 18.30 -3.60 3.63
N VAL A 101 17.78 -4.57 2.89
CA VAL A 101 16.34 -4.62 2.51
C VAL A 101 15.47 -4.76 3.76
N LYS A 102 15.81 -5.66 4.68
CA LYS A 102 15.06 -5.84 5.93
C LYS A 102 15.03 -4.57 6.77
N GLU A 103 16.17 -3.88 6.88
CA GLU A 103 16.23 -2.64 7.66
C GLU A 103 15.38 -1.54 7.04
N ASP A 104 15.38 -1.39 5.71
CA ASP A 104 14.55 -0.41 5.02
C ASP A 104 13.06 -0.74 5.17
N VAL A 105 12.66 -2.01 5.06
CA VAL A 105 11.28 -2.45 5.33
C VAL A 105 10.86 -2.11 6.76
N LYS A 106 11.70 -2.38 7.77
CA LYS A 106 11.43 -2.00 9.16
C LYS A 106 11.29 -0.50 9.34
N ASN A 107 12.12 0.30 8.67
CA ASN A 107 12.06 1.75 8.75
C ASN A 107 10.75 2.30 8.15
N ILE A 108 10.27 1.74 7.04
CA ILE A 108 8.98 2.10 6.45
C ILE A 108 7.84 1.75 7.43
N TYR A 109 7.86 0.57 8.04
CA TYR A 109 6.87 0.21 9.07
C TYR A 109 6.93 1.11 10.30
N ARG A 110 8.13 1.58 10.71
CA ARG A 110 8.26 2.57 11.80
C ARG A 110 7.59 3.90 11.47
N ILE A 111 7.69 4.37 10.21
CA ILE A 111 6.98 5.59 9.76
C ILE A 111 5.46 5.40 9.91
N ILE A 112 4.92 4.28 9.46
CA ILE A 112 3.49 3.98 9.58
C ILE A 112 3.09 3.88 11.05
N ALA A 113 3.83 3.13 11.86
CA ALA A 113 3.56 2.96 13.28
C ALA A 113 3.58 4.27 14.06
N GLN A 114 4.49 5.19 13.72
CA GLN A 114 4.52 6.53 14.30
C GLN A 114 3.29 7.36 13.94
N ALA A 115 2.84 7.28 12.69
CA ALA A 115 1.64 7.97 12.25
C ALA A 115 0.38 7.43 12.95
N GLU A 116 0.24 6.10 13.02
CA GLU A 116 -0.86 5.44 13.72
C GLU A 116 -0.85 5.76 15.21
N SER A 117 0.32 5.74 15.85
CA SER A 117 0.50 6.13 17.26
C SER A 117 -0.05 7.54 17.53
N GLN A 118 0.27 8.49 16.67
CA GLN A 118 -0.20 9.87 16.78
C GLN A 118 -1.71 10.00 16.51
N VAL A 119 -2.25 9.25 15.56
CA VAL A 119 -3.69 9.26 15.24
C VAL A 119 -4.51 8.67 16.38
N HIS A 120 -4.04 7.57 16.97
CA HIS A 120 -4.74 6.88 18.05
C HIS A 120 -4.42 7.43 19.45
N GLY A 121 -3.42 8.30 19.59
CA GLY A 121 -2.98 8.82 20.88
C GLY A 121 -2.46 7.73 21.83
N ARG A 122 -1.83 6.68 21.27
CA ARG A 122 -1.27 5.53 21.99
C ARG A 122 0.23 5.44 21.78
N ASP A 123 0.92 4.73 22.68
CA ASP A 123 2.33 4.42 22.49
C ASP A 123 2.53 3.51 21.25
N ILE A 124 3.64 3.68 20.55
CA ILE A 124 3.96 2.90 19.34
C ILE A 124 4.03 1.39 19.61
N THR A 125 4.35 1.00 20.84
CA THR A 125 4.40 -0.41 21.28
C THR A 125 3.01 -1.02 21.48
N GLU A 126 1.98 -0.18 21.59
CA GLU A 126 0.58 -0.57 21.78
C GLU A 126 -0.23 -0.51 20.47
N ILE A 127 0.41 -0.11 19.37
CA ILE A 127 -0.24 -0.04 18.07
C ILE A 127 -0.42 -1.44 17.51
N HIS A 128 -1.65 -1.71 17.10
CA HIS A 128 -2.03 -2.87 16.31
C HIS A 128 -2.38 -2.42 14.90
N PHE A 129 -1.68 -2.94 13.93
CA PHE A 129 -1.98 -2.68 12.52
C PHE A 129 -3.22 -3.47 12.11
N HIS A 130 -4.22 -2.79 11.57
CA HIS A 130 -5.43 -3.41 11.05
C HIS A 130 -5.27 -3.80 9.58
N GLU A 131 -4.97 -2.84 8.73
CA GLU A 131 -4.80 -3.02 7.28
C GLU A 131 -3.34 -3.24 6.88
N VAL A 132 -2.42 -2.52 7.51
CA VAL A 132 -0.98 -2.55 7.15
C VAL A 132 -0.23 -3.72 7.80
N GLY A 133 -0.88 -4.45 8.72
CA GLY A 133 -0.33 -5.65 9.38
C GLY A 133 -0.55 -6.94 8.62
N THR A 134 -1.15 -6.87 7.45
CA THR A 134 -1.50 -8.02 6.61
C THR A 134 -0.32 -8.49 5.77
N ALA A 135 -0.39 -9.72 5.28
CA ALA A 135 0.71 -10.34 4.54
C ALA A 135 0.92 -9.71 3.15
N ASP A 136 -0.14 -9.17 2.55
CA ASP A 136 -0.09 -8.42 1.29
C ASP A 136 0.64 -7.09 1.48
N ALA A 137 0.34 -6.31 2.52
CA ALA A 137 1.06 -5.07 2.83
C ALA A 137 2.56 -5.32 3.07
N LEU A 138 2.91 -6.42 3.76
CA LEU A 138 4.31 -6.82 3.93
C LEU A 138 4.96 -7.17 2.58
N ALA A 139 4.22 -7.84 1.69
CA ALA A 139 4.70 -8.18 0.36
C ALA A 139 4.90 -6.94 -0.51
N ASP A 140 3.97 -6.00 -0.48
CA ASP A 140 4.03 -4.74 -1.23
C ASP A 140 5.23 -3.90 -0.80
N ILE A 141 5.40 -3.68 0.50
CA ILE A 141 6.54 -2.92 1.03
C ILE A 141 7.85 -3.63 0.68
N THR A 142 7.94 -4.95 0.95
CA THR A 142 9.15 -5.72 0.67
C THR A 142 9.48 -5.73 -0.82
N GLY A 143 8.48 -5.93 -1.68
CA GLY A 143 8.64 -5.92 -3.14
C GLY A 143 9.12 -4.56 -3.65
N CYS A 144 8.55 -3.45 -3.17
CA CYS A 144 8.98 -2.10 -3.52
C CYS A 144 10.43 -1.84 -3.07
N VAL A 145 10.78 -2.18 -1.83
CA VAL A 145 12.14 -2.01 -1.31
C VAL A 145 13.15 -2.82 -2.13
N MET A 146 12.86 -4.10 -2.41
CA MET A 146 13.73 -4.94 -3.23
C MET A 146 13.92 -4.36 -4.63
N LEU A 147 12.87 -3.79 -5.26
CA LEU A 147 12.96 -3.13 -6.57
C LEU A 147 13.86 -1.88 -6.52
N ILE A 148 13.72 -1.05 -5.50
CA ILE A 148 14.58 0.12 -5.32
C ILE A 148 16.04 -0.29 -5.11
N HIS A 149 16.29 -1.35 -4.34
CA HIS A 149 17.66 -1.90 -4.17
C HIS A 149 18.23 -2.48 -5.46
N GLU A 150 17.41 -3.04 -6.33
CA GLU A 150 17.86 -3.54 -7.63
C GLU A 150 18.11 -2.40 -8.63
N LEU A 151 17.25 -1.38 -8.64
CA LEU A 151 17.39 -0.19 -9.49
C LEU A 151 18.56 0.70 -9.07
N LYS A 152 18.87 0.76 -7.78
CA LYS A 152 19.95 1.60 -7.19
C LYS A 152 19.92 3.04 -7.71
N PRO A 153 18.78 3.75 -7.62
CA PRO A 153 18.73 5.12 -8.10
C PRO A 153 19.67 6.02 -7.28
N GLU A 154 20.37 6.92 -7.95
CA GLU A 154 21.18 7.95 -7.26
C GLU A 154 20.29 8.95 -6.52
N GLN A 155 19.11 9.22 -7.07
CA GLN A 155 18.11 10.14 -6.51
C GLN A 155 16.69 9.63 -6.81
N VAL A 156 15.81 9.82 -5.83
CA VAL A 156 14.36 9.63 -6.00
C VAL A 156 13.69 10.99 -5.86
N LEU A 157 13.23 11.54 -6.97
CA LEU A 157 12.52 12.82 -7.02
C LEU A 157 11.02 12.56 -7.08
N VAL A 158 10.29 13.11 -6.12
CA VAL A 158 8.84 12.92 -6.01
C VAL A 158 8.12 14.21 -6.37
N SER A 159 7.18 14.14 -7.33
CA SER A 159 6.26 15.24 -7.60
C SER A 159 5.37 15.51 -6.39
N PRO A 160 4.67 16.67 -6.31
CA PRO A 160 3.66 16.86 -5.28
C PRO A 160 2.67 15.71 -5.27
N VAL A 161 2.47 15.11 -4.08
CA VAL A 161 1.65 13.90 -3.92
C VAL A 161 0.18 14.23 -4.12
N THR A 162 -0.49 13.50 -5.00
CA THR A 162 -1.94 13.62 -5.18
C THR A 162 -2.64 12.65 -4.24
N THR A 163 -3.36 13.18 -3.26
CA THR A 163 -4.00 12.37 -2.21
C THR A 163 -5.37 11.83 -2.58
N GLY A 164 -6.04 12.47 -3.53
CA GLY A 164 -7.48 12.32 -3.71
C GLY A 164 -8.26 13.23 -2.77
N PHE A 165 -9.59 13.09 -2.76
CA PHE A 165 -10.51 13.79 -1.85
C PHE A 165 -11.78 12.96 -1.62
N GLY A 166 -12.65 13.42 -0.69
CA GLY A 166 -13.88 12.72 -0.33
C GLY A 166 -13.70 11.84 0.89
N GLN A 167 -14.17 10.61 0.81
CA GLN A 167 -14.18 9.66 1.92
C GLN A 167 -13.74 8.27 1.46
N VAL A 168 -13.15 7.52 2.38
CA VAL A 168 -12.80 6.11 2.19
C VAL A 168 -13.38 5.27 3.32
N ARG A 169 -13.85 4.08 3.00
CA ARG A 169 -14.27 3.09 4.00
C ARG A 169 -13.08 2.20 4.34
N CYS A 170 -12.83 1.99 5.62
CA CYS A 170 -11.74 1.17 6.12
C CYS A 170 -12.17 0.46 7.42
N ALA A 171 -11.27 -0.30 8.04
CA ALA A 171 -11.53 -0.99 9.32
C ALA A 171 -12.01 -0.04 10.45
N HIS A 172 -11.64 1.23 10.41
CA HIS A 172 -12.06 2.28 11.36
C HIS A 172 -13.39 2.96 10.99
N GLY A 173 -14.08 2.49 9.95
CA GLY A 173 -15.31 3.10 9.43
C GLY A 173 -15.05 4.00 8.23
N VAL A 174 -15.84 5.08 8.11
CA VAL A 174 -15.70 6.05 7.00
C VAL A 174 -14.80 7.20 7.44
N LEU A 175 -13.68 7.37 6.76
CA LEU A 175 -12.67 8.39 7.05
C LEU A 175 -12.57 9.41 5.90
N PRO A 176 -12.13 10.65 6.18
CA PRO A 176 -11.82 11.62 5.13
C PRO A 176 -10.58 11.20 4.34
N VAL A 177 -10.48 11.65 3.09
CA VAL A 177 -9.28 11.51 2.26
C VAL A 177 -8.50 12.85 2.22
N PRO A 178 -7.17 12.83 2.51
CA PRO A 178 -6.36 11.67 2.90
C PRO A 178 -6.73 11.12 4.28
N ALA A 179 -6.63 9.79 4.43
CA ALA A 179 -6.83 9.15 5.74
C ALA A 179 -5.89 9.75 6.81
N PRO A 180 -6.28 9.77 8.09
CA PRO A 180 -5.51 10.44 9.14
C PRO A 180 -4.04 10.01 9.24
N ALA A 181 -3.75 8.72 9.09
CA ALA A 181 -2.38 8.22 9.07
C ALA A 181 -1.61 8.73 7.85
N THR A 182 -2.21 8.70 6.66
CA THR A 182 -1.62 9.27 5.43
C THR A 182 -1.32 10.75 5.61
N ALA A 183 -2.25 11.53 6.17
CA ALA A 183 -2.06 12.95 6.43
C ALA A 183 -0.89 13.21 7.39
N ARG A 184 -0.70 12.35 8.40
CA ARG A 184 0.44 12.42 9.32
C ARG A 184 1.77 12.12 8.65
N ILE A 185 1.83 11.07 7.83
CA ILE A 185 3.05 10.69 7.08
C ILE A 185 3.45 11.81 6.11
N LEU A 186 2.47 12.44 5.47
CA LEU A 186 2.71 13.49 4.47
C LEU A 186 2.94 14.90 5.08
N MET A 187 3.07 15.04 6.40
CA MET A 187 3.39 16.34 6.99
C MET A 187 4.73 16.88 6.47
N GLY A 188 4.70 18.10 5.92
CA GLY A 188 5.86 18.74 5.30
C GLY A 188 6.13 18.32 3.85
N VAL A 189 5.38 17.37 3.31
CA VAL A 189 5.44 16.93 1.91
C VAL A 189 4.50 17.79 1.05
N PRO A 190 4.93 18.30 -0.10
CA PRO A 190 4.03 19.00 -1.02
C PRO A 190 2.92 18.07 -1.53
N CYS A 191 1.66 18.42 -1.28
CA CYS A 191 0.49 17.63 -1.63
C CYS A 191 -0.57 18.45 -2.36
N ASN A 192 -1.47 17.77 -3.07
CA ASN A 192 -2.70 18.31 -3.62
C ASN A 192 -3.79 17.25 -3.64
N ALA A 193 -5.06 17.68 -3.65
CA ALA A 193 -6.19 16.76 -3.72
C ALA A 193 -6.38 16.10 -5.09
N GLY A 194 -5.91 16.75 -6.17
CA GLY A 194 -6.18 16.28 -7.52
C GLY A 194 -7.63 16.54 -7.96
N ARG A 195 -8.12 15.69 -8.88
CA ARG A 195 -9.47 15.83 -9.48
C ARG A 195 -10.34 14.59 -9.31
N MET A 196 -9.81 13.53 -8.70
CA MET A 196 -10.51 12.26 -8.54
C MET A 196 -10.97 12.11 -7.09
N GLU A 197 -12.23 11.74 -6.93
CA GLU A 197 -12.79 11.33 -5.65
C GLU A 197 -12.27 9.92 -5.31
N GLY A 198 -11.90 9.72 -4.05
CA GLY A 198 -11.33 8.49 -3.53
C GLY A 198 -9.90 8.67 -3.03
N GLU A 199 -9.36 7.63 -2.40
CA GLU A 199 -8.00 7.61 -1.89
C GLU A 199 -7.01 7.25 -2.99
N LEU A 200 -6.13 8.19 -3.34
CA LEU A 200 -5.07 8.00 -4.34
C LEU A 200 -3.69 7.78 -3.71
N CYS A 201 -3.58 7.97 -2.41
CA CYS A 201 -2.34 7.75 -1.66
C CYS A 201 -2.68 7.13 -0.30
N THR A 202 -2.38 5.85 -0.15
CA THR A 202 -2.58 5.09 1.07
C THR A 202 -1.46 5.36 2.10
N PRO A 203 -1.61 4.98 3.38
CA PRO A 203 -0.54 5.07 4.37
C PRO A 203 0.75 4.35 3.92
N THR A 204 0.61 3.15 3.34
CA THR A 204 1.73 2.36 2.80
C THR A 204 2.46 3.10 1.68
N GLY A 205 1.70 3.61 0.69
CA GLY A 205 2.27 4.37 -0.41
C GLY A 205 2.98 5.65 0.05
N ALA A 206 2.36 6.39 0.97
CA ALA A 206 2.94 7.58 1.58
C ALA A 206 4.26 7.27 2.31
N ALA A 207 4.30 6.19 3.09
CA ALA A 207 5.50 5.79 3.84
C ALA A 207 6.65 5.39 2.91
N ILE A 208 6.37 4.60 1.86
CA ILE A 208 7.38 4.23 0.86
C ILE A 208 7.92 5.49 0.16
N LEU A 209 7.04 6.38 -0.31
CA LEU A 209 7.44 7.61 -0.97
C LEU A 209 8.30 8.50 -0.07
N THR A 210 7.87 8.73 1.16
CA THR A 210 8.59 9.60 2.09
C THR A 210 9.92 9.02 2.54
N TYR A 211 10.02 7.70 2.65
CA TYR A 211 11.26 7.03 3.03
C TYR A 211 12.35 7.17 1.95
N PHE A 212 12.00 6.94 0.68
CA PHE A 212 12.98 6.97 -0.41
C PHE A 212 13.18 8.34 -1.05
N ALA A 213 12.29 9.32 -0.83
CA ALA A 213 12.38 10.62 -1.47
C ALA A 213 13.67 11.36 -1.10
N SER A 214 14.48 11.68 -2.10
CA SER A 214 15.65 12.56 -1.95
C SER A 214 15.21 14.04 -1.99
N ALA A 215 14.16 14.35 -2.74
CA ALA A 215 13.59 15.70 -2.84
C ALA A 215 12.17 15.65 -3.39
N TYR A 216 11.41 16.73 -3.11
CA TYR A 216 10.06 16.94 -3.63
C TYR A 216 10.01 18.16 -4.54
N GLY A 217 9.14 18.14 -5.54
CA GLY A 217 8.91 19.27 -6.41
C GLY A 217 8.44 18.90 -7.80
N ARG A 218 8.36 19.92 -8.66
CA ARG A 218 8.02 19.72 -10.07
C ARG A 218 9.14 18.94 -10.76
N MET A 219 8.76 18.14 -11.76
CA MET A 219 9.71 17.46 -12.64
C MET A 219 10.72 18.47 -13.20
N ARG A 220 12.01 18.20 -13.02
CA ARG A 220 13.09 19.00 -13.58
C ARG A 220 13.35 18.60 -15.02
N GLU A 221 14.14 19.38 -15.73
CA GLU A 221 14.64 18.96 -17.03
C GLU A 221 15.39 17.64 -16.89
N MET A 222 14.92 16.61 -17.59
CA MET A 222 15.48 15.27 -17.56
C MET A 222 15.20 14.53 -18.87
N LYS A 223 16.03 13.54 -19.16
CA LYS A 223 15.80 12.64 -20.27
C LYS A 223 15.04 11.41 -19.74
N MET A 224 13.87 11.14 -20.30
CA MET A 224 13.17 9.88 -20.02
C MET A 224 13.84 8.74 -20.81
N GLU A 225 14.36 7.77 -20.12
CA GLU A 225 15.01 6.61 -20.72
C GLU A 225 14.14 5.35 -20.65
N LYS A 226 13.29 5.29 -19.61
CA LYS A 226 12.39 4.16 -19.35
C LYS A 226 11.17 4.60 -18.57
N ILE A 227 10.01 4.02 -18.83
CA ILE A 227 8.74 4.24 -18.14
C ILE A 227 8.04 2.91 -17.84
#